data_0863905c6bca906b349b9ec928c1c0df
#
_entry.id   0863905c6bca906b349b9ec928c1c0df
#
_cell.length_a   1.000
_cell.length_b   1.000
_cell.length_c   1.000
_cell.angle_alpha   90.00
_cell.angle_beta   90.00
_cell.angle_gamma   90.00
#
_symmetry.space_group_name_H-M   'P 1'
#
loop_
_entity.id
_entity.type
_entity.pdbx_description
1 polymer ?
#
loop_
_entity_poly.entity_id
_entity_poly.type
_entity_poly.pdbx_seq_one_letter_code
_entity_poly.pdbx_strand_id
1 'polypeptide(L)'
;IAIVACGTAYHAGMVGKYALESLTRLPVWVDLSSEFRYRNPLVSRDTLVIAVSQSGETADTLAAVREAKKKGATIVSVCNVVGSSLTRESNFVFYTLAGPEIGVASTKAYTAQLLMFYMLALEIGRIRKTLPSGFYAQALKTLNRLPILQSQVLKKKKLVEAIAQRHHHFGSFLFLGRNVNYPSALEGALKLKEISYIPAEGYAAGEMKHGPIALIDEYRAVVCIAVAS
;
A
#
# COMPACT_ATOMS: atom_id res chain seq x y z
N ILE A 1 12.94 -9.40 -4.01
CA ILE A 1 11.51 -9.52 -3.72
C ILE A 1 10.74 -8.77 -4.79
N ALA A 2 9.66 -9.36 -5.32
CA ALA A 2 8.69 -8.70 -6.18
C ALA A 2 7.35 -8.60 -5.45
N ILE A 3 6.68 -7.44 -5.50
CA ILE A 3 5.33 -7.29 -4.96
C ILE A 3 4.40 -7.05 -6.15
N VAL A 4 3.30 -7.82 -6.22
CA VAL A 4 2.30 -7.69 -7.30
C VAL A 4 0.91 -7.47 -6.71
N ALA A 5 0.21 -6.45 -7.18
CA ALA A 5 -1.11 -6.08 -6.70
C ALA A 5 -1.82 -5.11 -7.66
N CYS A 6 -3.09 -4.79 -7.38
CA CYS A 6 -3.90 -3.80 -8.11
C CYS A 6 -4.47 -2.77 -7.13
N GLY A 7 -4.65 -1.53 -7.61
CA GLY A 7 -5.36 -0.46 -6.90
C GLY A 7 -4.81 -0.18 -5.50
N THR A 8 -5.67 -0.14 -4.50
CA THR A 8 -5.32 0.08 -3.09
C THR A 8 -4.24 -0.88 -2.58
N ALA A 9 -4.32 -2.18 -2.96
CA ALA A 9 -3.31 -3.16 -2.58
C ALA A 9 -1.94 -2.88 -3.23
N TYR A 10 -1.91 -2.31 -4.44
CA TYR A 10 -0.67 -1.86 -5.08
C TYR A 10 -0.05 -0.70 -4.29
N HIS A 11 -0.83 0.29 -3.85
CA HIS A 11 -0.32 1.36 -3.00
C HIS A 11 0.19 0.85 -1.65
N ALA A 12 -0.48 -0.16 -1.05
CA ALA A 12 0.05 -0.84 0.13
C ALA A 12 1.39 -1.54 -0.16
N GLY A 13 1.50 -2.19 -1.31
CA GLY A 13 2.74 -2.80 -1.78
C GLY A 13 3.88 -1.80 -1.95
N MET A 14 3.59 -0.58 -2.43
CA MET A 14 4.57 0.50 -2.53
C MET A 14 5.10 0.94 -1.15
N VAL A 15 4.24 1.04 -0.13
CA VAL A 15 4.67 1.26 1.26
C VAL A 15 5.51 0.07 1.74
N GLY A 16 5.04 -1.15 1.44
CA GLY A 16 5.75 -2.39 1.76
C GLY A 16 7.17 -2.43 1.19
N LYS A 17 7.38 -1.91 -0.03
CA LYS A 17 8.71 -1.76 -0.61
C LYS A 17 9.62 -0.94 0.29
N TYR A 18 9.19 0.26 0.71
CA TYR A 18 10.00 1.11 1.58
C TYR A 18 10.35 0.41 2.90
N ALA A 19 9.38 -0.25 3.52
CA ALA A 19 9.59 -0.97 4.77
C ALA A 19 10.58 -2.15 4.60
N LEU A 20 10.37 -2.97 3.57
CA LEU A 20 11.23 -4.13 3.29
C LEU A 20 12.66 -3.69 2.93
N GLU A 21 12.85 -2.77 2.00
CA GLU A 21 14.19 -2.30 1.62
C GLU A 21 14.94 -1.68 2.80
N SER A 22 14.26 -0.86 3.60
CA SER A 22 14.85 -0.21 4.77
C SER A 22 15.29 -1.21 5.83
N LEU A 23 14.44 -2.17 6.20
CA LEU A 23 14.67 -3.05 7.33
C LEU A 23 15.41 -4.34 6.96
N THR A 24 15.27 -4.81 5.71
CA THR A 24 15.88 -6.08 5.29
C THR A 24 17.12 -5.93 4.42
N ARG A 25 17.33 -4.75 3.83
CA ARG A 25 18.40 -4.47 2.87
C ARG A 25 18.38 -5.39 1.64
N LEU A 26 17.17 -5.88 1.28
CA LEU A 26 16.94 -6.62 0.06
C LEU A 26 16.36 -5.69 -1.01
N PRO A 27 16.73 -5.85 -2.29
CA PRO A 27 16.08 -5.12 -3.38
C PRO A 27 14.61 -5.56 -3.50
N VAL A 28 13.72 -4.58 -3.61
CA VAL A 28 12.28 -4.82 -3.75
C VAL A 28 11.74 -3.97 -4.90
N TRP A 29 10.97 -4.58 -5.79
CA TRP A 29 10.20 -3.84 -6.79
C TRP A 29 8.71 -4.14 -6.63
N VAL A 30 7.90 -3.20 -7.06
CA VAL A 30 6.44 -3.30 -6.99
C VAL A 30 5.90 -3.14 -8.40
N ASP A 31 4.95 -3.97 -8.76
CA ASP A 31 4.37 -3.96 -10.09
C ASP A 31 2.84 -4.04 -10.04
N LEU A 32 2.19 -3.39 -10.99
CA LEU A 32 0.77 -3.61 -11.23
C LEU A 32 0.58 -5.03 -11.76
N SER A 33 -0.30 -5.79 -11.13
CA SER A 33 -0.55 -7.19 -11.55
C SER A 33 -1.02 -7.27 -13.00
N SER A 34 -1.79 -6.28 -13.48
CA SER A 34 -2.22 -6.17 -14.87
C SER A 34 -1.05 -6.08 -15.84
N GLU A 35 -0.02 -5.30 -15.49
CA GLU A 35 1.17 -5.11 -16.34
C GLU A 35 2.15 -6.28 -16.20
N PHE A 36 2.34 -6.77 -14.98
CA PHE A 36 3.23 -7.88 -14.68
C PHE A 36 2.93 -9.11 -15.54
N ARG A 37 1.66 -9.46 -15.70
CA ARG A 37 1.23 -10.64 -16.47
C ARG A 37 1.60 -10.61 -17.95
N TYR A 38 1.72 -9.41 -18.55
CA TYR A 38 1.95 -9.25 -19.99
C TYR A 38 3.39 -8.95 -20.38
N ARG A 39 4.19 -8.37 -19.48
CA ARG A 39 5.54 -7.94 -19.80
C ARG A 39 6.62 -9.01 -19.73
N ASN A 40 6.29 -10.28 -19.55
CA ASN A 40 7.25 -11.38 -19.37
C ASN A 40 8.27 -11.08 -18.25
N PRO A 41 7.82 -11.01 -16.98
CA PRO A 41 8.61 -10.47 -15.88
C PRO A 41 9.89 -11.28 -15.62
N LEU A 42 10.95 -10.57 -15.19
CA LEU A 42 12.23 -11.16 -14.83
C LEU A 42 12.17 -11.70 -13.40
N VAL A 43 11.52 -12.83 -13.23
CA VAL A 43 11.47 -13.58 -11.98
C VAL A 43 11.98 -15.02 -12.21
N SER A 44 12.50 -15.61 -11.16
CA SER A 44 13.08 -16.96 -11.18
C SER A 44 12.80 -17.67 -9.86
N ARG A 45 13.33 -18.89 -9.70
CA ARG A 45 13.27 -19.64 -8.44
C ARG A 45 13.88 -18.90 -7.24
N ASP A 46 14.76 -17.95 -7.48
CA ASP A 46 15.40 -17.15 -6.43
C ASP A 46 14.59 -15.87 -6.10
N THR A 47 13.41 -15.71 -6.71
CA THR A 47 12.54 -14.56 -6.48
C THR A 47 11.40 -14.93 -5.52
N LEU A 48 11.26 -14.15 -4.46
CA LEU A 48 10.07 -14.17 -3.61
C LEU A 48 9.05 -13.19 -4.21
N VAL A 49 7.89 -13.68 -4.61
CA VAL A 49 6.78 -12.86 -5.09
C VAL A 49 5.73 -12.73 -3.99
N ILE A 50 5.47 -11.51 -3.54
CA ILE A 50 4.43 -11.19 -2.57
C ILE A 50 3.21 -10.67 -3.34
N ALA A 51 2.15 -11.47 -3.40
CA ALA A 51 0.90 -11.10 -4.03
C ALA A 51 -0.09 -10.56 -2.98
N VAL A 52 -0.63 -9.36 -3.23
CA VAL A 52 -1.51 -8.69 -2.26
C VAL A 52 -2.90 -8.51 -2.85
N SER A 53 -3.91 -8.97 -2.11
CA SER A 53 -5.31 -8.80 -2.49
C SER A 53 -6.21 -8.86 -1.26
N GLN A 54 -7.19 -7.97 -1.17
CA GLN A 54 -8.19 -8.04 -0.11
C GLN A 54 -9.09 -9.28 -0.30
N SER A 55 -9.69 -9.45 -1.48
CA SER A 55 -10.62 -10.54 -1.79
C SER A 55 -9.92 -11.87 -2.10
N GLY A 56 -8.69 -11.81 -2.63
CA GLY A 56 -7.99 -12.96 -3.17
C GLY A 56 -8.58 -13.51 -4.48
N GLU A 57 -9.49 -12.75 -5.11
CA GLU A 57 -10.15 -13.14 -6.37
C GLU A 57 -9.85 -12.18 -7.53
N THR A 58 -8.92 -11.23 -7.35
CA THR A 58 -8.54 -10.28 -8.40
C THR A 58 -7.90 -11.02 -9.56
N ALA A 59 -8.56 -11.01 -10.72
CA ALA A 59 -8.16 -11.80 -11.89
C ALA A 59 -6.72 -11.53 -12.34
N ASP A 60 -6.30 -10.27 -12.39
CA ASP A 60 -4.94 -9.90 -12.77
C ASP A 60 -3.89 -10.36 -11.74
N THR A 61 -4.21 -10.29 -10.45
CA THR A 61 -3.30 -10.78 -9.41
C THR A 61 -3.14 -12.30 -9.47
N LEU A 62 -4.21 -13.04 -9.72
CA LEU A 62 -4.15 -14.48 -9.96
C LEU A 62 -3.32 -14.82 -11.20
N ALA A 63 -3.51 -14.09 -12.29
CA ALA A 63 -2.74 -14.29 -13.50
C ALA A 63 -1.24 -13.96 -13.31
N ALA A 64 -0.91 -12.89 -12.57
CA ALA A 64 0.46 -12.54 -12.22
C ALA A 64 1.12 -13.64 -11.39
N VAL A 65 0.42 -14.20 -10.41
CA VAL A 65 0.90 -15.32 -9.59
C VAL A 65 1.17 -16.55 -10.44
N ARG A 66 0.25 -16.91 -11.32
CA ARG A 66 0.42 -18.06 -12.23
C ARG A 66 1.62 -17.89 -13.14
N GLU A 67 1.82 -16.68 -13.67
CA GLU A 67 2.99 -16.37 -14.49
C GLU A 67 4.30 -16.47 -13.70
N ALA A 68 4.34 -15.97 -12.48
CA ALA A 68 5.50 -16.10 -11.60
C ALA A 68 5.81 -17.57 -11.24
N LYS A 69 4.77 -18.36 -10.96
CA LYS A 69 4.91 -19.80 -10.67
C LYS A 69 5.49 -20.59 -11.84
N LYS A 70 5.05 -20.29 -13.07
CA LYS A 70 5.63 -20.92 -14.28
C LYS A 70 7.14 -20.73 -14.38
N LYS A 71 7.65 -19.61 -13.83
CA LYS A 71 9.07 -19.28 -13.80
C LYS A 71 9.78 -19.78 -12.52
N GLY A 72 9.08 -20.54 -11.69
CA GLY A 72 9.63 -21.18 -10.49
C GLY A 72 9.70 -20.30 -9.25
N ALA A 73 9.14 -19.06 -9.27
CA ALA A 73 9.16 -18.16 -8.12
C ALA A 73 8.36 -18.73 -6.93
N THR A 74 8.83 -18.42 -5.72
CA THR A 74 8.08 -18.71 -4.49
C THR A 74 7.01 -17.62 -4.28
N ILE A 75 5.77 -18.04 -4.05
CA ILE A 75 4.62 -17.15 -3.87
C ILE A 75 4.24 -17.06 -2.40
N VAL A 76 4.22 -15.84 -1.90
CA VAL A 76 3.60 -15.49 -0.62
C VAL A 76 2.38 -14.61 -0.90
N SER A 77 1.24 -14.90 -0.33
CA SER A 77 0.09 -14.01 -0.42
C SER A 77 -0.19 -13.28 0.89
N VAL A 78 -0.55 -11.99 0.77
CA VAL A 78 -1.15 -11.19 1.82
C VAL A 78 -2.62 -11.00 1.44
N CYS A 79 -3.53 -11.68 2.15
CA CYS A 79 -4.93 -11.76 1.77
C CYS A 79 -5.84 -11.64 2.99
N ASN A 80 -7.07 -11.13 2.79
CA ASN A 80 -8.04 -11.02 3.88
C ASN A 80 -9.02 -12.21 3.90
N VAL A 81 -9.38 -12.73 2.72
CA VAL A 81 -10.39 -13.80 2.61
C VAL A 81 -9.74 -15.17 2.68
N VAL A 82 -10.13 -15.93 3.71
CA VAL A 82 -9.65 -17.30 3.92
C VAL A 82 -10.19 -18.21 2.81
N GLY A 83 -9.35 -19.09 2.27
CA GLY A 83 -9.75 -20.06 1.26
C GLY A 83 -10.01 -19.48 -0.14
N SER A 84 -9.65 -18.21 -0.37
CA SER A 84 -9.75 -17.58 -1.69
C SER A 84 -8.83 -18.23 -2.73
N SER A 85 -9.07 -17.97 -4.01
CA SER A 85 -8.27 -18.52 -5.11
C SER A 85 -6.79 -18.19 -4.97
N LEU A 86 -6.45 -16.95 -4.60
CA LEU A 86 -5.08 -16.53 -4.37
C LEU A 86 -4.40 -17.35 -3.27
N THR A 87 -5.12 -17.60 -2.17
CA THR A 87 -4.55 -18.36 -1.04
C THR A 87 -4.30 -19.82 -1.39
N ARG A 88 -5.17 -20.42 -2.21
CA ARG A 88 -4.96 -21.79 -2.72
C ARG A 88 -3.82 -21.92 -3.71
N GLU A 89 -3.50 -20.84 -4.42
CA GLU A 89 -2.42 -20.81 -5.41
C GLU A 89 -1.07 -20.38 -4.82
N SER A 90 -1.00 -19.98 -3.56
CA SER A 90 0.22 -19.50 -2.90
C SER A 90 0.96 -20.63 -2.15
N ASN A 91 2.29 -20.50 -2.05
CA ASN A 91 3.10 -21.41 -1.22
C ASN A 91 2.90 -21.10 0.28
N PHE A 92 2.77 -19.81 0.62
CA PHE A 92 2.54 -19.35 1.99
C PHE A 92 1.49 -18.23 1.98
N VAL A 93 0.73 -18.14 3.06
CA VAL A 93 -0.37 -17.17 3.20
C VAL A 93 -0.28 -16.43 4.51
N PHE A 94 -0.37 -15.10 4.44
CA PHE A 94 -0.57 -14.24 5.59
C PHE A 94 -1.96 -13.60 5.51
N TYR A 95 -2.81 -13.89 6.48
CA TYR A 95 -4.15 -13.33 6.56
C TYR A 95 -4.15 -12.02 7.33
N THR A 96 -4.75 -10.98 6.75
CA THR A 96 -4.84 -9.66 7.41
C THR A 96 -5.91 -9.62 8.50
N LEU A 97 -6.88 -10.52 8.48
CA LEU A 97 -7.96 -10.66 9.46
C LEU A 97 -8.73 -9.35 9.73
N ALA A 98 -8.85 -8.50 8.70
CA ALA A 98 -9.53 -7.20 8.82
C ALA A 98 -11.06 -7.32 8.85
N GLY A 99 -11.61 -8.53 8.76
CA GLY A 99 -13.03 -8.77 8.61
C GLY A 99 -13.55 -8.36 7.23
N PRO A 100 -14.87 -8.45 6.97
CA PRO A 100 -15.44 -8.12 5.67
C PRO A 100 -15.31 -6.62 5.39
N GLU A 101 -14.81 -6.27 4.18
CA GLU A 101 -14.80 -4.91 3.65
C GLU A 101 -16.14 -4.70 2.93
N ILE A 102 -17.01 -3.84 3.48
CA ILE A 102 -18.37 -3.66 2.96
C ILE A 102 -18.44 -2.50 1.96
N GLY A 103 -17.64 -1.47 2.19
CA GLY A 103 -17.57 -0.30 1.31
C GLY A 103 -16.87 -0.61 -0.02
N VAL A 104 -17.25 0.08 -1.10
CA VAL A 104 -16.56 0.00 -2.39
C VAL A 104 -15.11 0.48 -2.24
N ALA A 105 -14.91 1.60 -1.57
CA ALA A 105 -13.59 2.14 -1.27
C ALA A 105 -12.96 1.38 -0.11
N SER A 106 -11.85 0.70 -0.37
CA SER A 106 -11.10 -0.02 0.66
C SER A 106 -10.53 0.94 1.71
N THR A 107 -10.67 0.61 2.98
CA THR A 107 -10.17 1.41 4.12
C THR A 107 -9.37 0.57 5.11
N LYS A 108 -10.05 -0.22 5.94
CA LYS A 108 -9.40 -1.08 6.96
C LYS A 108 -8.52 -2.16 6.34
N ALA A 109 -8.87 -2.68 5.16
CA ALA A 109 -8.04 -3.65 4.47
C ALA A 109 -6.69 -3.05 4.07
N TYR A 110 -6.66 -1.78 3.62
CA TYR A 110 -5.43 -1.06 3.33
C TYR A 110 -4.53 -0.96 4.57
N THR A 111 -5.06 -0.47 5.69
CA THR A 111 -4.29 -0.33 6.94
C THR A 111 -3.78 -1.67 7.46
N ALA A 112 -4.57 -2.74 7.33
CA ALA A 112 -4.17 -4.08 7.71
C ALA A 112 -3.06 -4.64 6.79
N GLN A 113 -3.10 -4.35 5.49
CA GLN A 113 -2.03 -4.69 4.55
C GLN A 113 -0.73 -3.94 4.89
N LEU A 114 -0.80 -2.65 5.23
CA LEU A 114 0.36 -1.89 5.70
C LEU A 114 0.99 -2.53 6.94
N LEU A 115 0.16 -2.87 7.93
CA LEU A 115 0.63 -3.54 9.15
C LEU A 115 1.34 -4.86 8.82
N MET A 116 0.77 -5.65 7.92
CA MET A 116 1.36 -6.92 7.49
C MET A 116 2.73 -6.72 6.85
N PHE A 117 2.90 -5.72 5.99
CA PHE A 117 4.20 -5.41 5.41
C PHE A 117 5.23 -4.98 6.45
N TYR A 118 4.86 -4.17 7.43
CA TYR A 118 5.78 -3.81 8.51
C TYR A 118 6.17 -5.03 9.36
N MET A 119 5.23 -5.92 9.67
CA MET A 119 5.51 -7.16 10.40
C MET A 119 6.45 -8.07 9.60
N LEU A 120 6.20 -8.27 8.31
CA LEU A 120 7.07 -9.05 7.42
C LEU A 120 8.48 -8.44 7.33
N ALA A 121 8.58 -7.13 7.15
CA ALA A 121 9.86 -6.45 7.08
C ALA A 121 10.67 -6.56 8.39
N LEU A 122 10.01 -6.43 9.53
CA LEU A 122 10.63 -6.60 10.85
C LEU A 122 11.12 -8.04 11.04
N GLU A 123 10.31 -9.03 10.72
CA GLU A 123 10.68 -10.44 10.93
C GLU A 123 11.81 -10.87 9.99
N ILE A 124 11.73 -10.51 8.71
CA ILE A 124 12.81 -10.79 7.75
C ILE A 124 14.09 -10.06 8.18
N GLY A 125 13.99 -8.80 8.60
CA GLY A 125 15.14 -8.02 9.08
C GLY A 125 15.78 -8.63 10.34
N ARG A 126 14.96 -9.16 11.26
CA ARG A 126 15.43 -9.88 12.45
C ARG A 126 16.20 -11.16 12.07
N ILE A 127 15.64 -11.97 11.18
CA ILE A 127 16.26 -13.22 10.69
C ILE A 127 17.57 -12.91 9.96
N ARG A 128 17.60 -11.88 9.15
CA ARG A 128 18.79 -11.44 8.40
C ARG A 128 19.81 -10.69 9.25
N LYS A 129 19.48 -10.37 10.51
CA LYS A 129 20.33 -9.59 11.43
C LYS A 129 20.69 -8.20 10.88
N THR A 130 19.76 -7.57 10.15
CA THR A 130 19.95 -6.22 9.57
C THR A 130 19.41 -5.12 10.46
N LEU A 131 18.69 -5.48 11.53
CA LEU A 131 18.10 -4.51 12.46
C LEU A 131 19.11 -4.12 13.56
N PRO A 132 19.12 -2.83 13.97
CA PRO A 132 19.88 -2.41 15.14
C PRO A 132 19.44 -3.15 16.41
N SER A 133 20.37 -3.27 17.39
CA SER A 133 20.05 -3.88 18.69
C SER A 133 18.86 -3.17 19.35
N GLY A 134 17.91 -3.95 19.89
CA GLY A 134 16.71 -3.43 20.56
C GLY A 134 15.61 -2.90 19.62
N PHE A 135 15.91 -2.63 18.35
CA PHE A 135 14.94 -2.06 17.39
C PHE A 135 13.71 -2.93 17.22
N TYR A 136 13.88 -4.24 17.07
CA TYR A 136 12.76 -5.18 16.89
C TYR A 136 11.75 -5.11 18.05
N ALA A 137 12.24 -5.16 19.29
CA ALA A 137 11.39 -5.09 20.47
C ALA A 137 10.66 -3.73 20.58
N GLN A 138 11.36 -2.64 20.28
CA GLN A 138 10.77 -1.30 20.27
C GLN A 138 9.70 -1.16 19.19
N ALA A 139 9.95 -1.66 17.98
CA ALA A 139 9.00 -1.64 16.90
C ALA A 139 7.72 -2.43 17.23
N LEU A 140 7.84 -3.62 17.83
CA LEU A 140 6.67 -4.39 18.30
C LEU A 140 5.84 -3.62 19.33
N LYS A 141 6.49 -2.93 20.30
CA LYS A 141 5.78 -2.07 21.25
C LYS A 141 5.00 -0.96 20.55
N THR A 142 5.58 -0.36 19.49
CA THR A 142 4.93 0.68 18.70
C THR A 142 3.75 0.12 17.93
N LEU A 143 3.90 -1.03 17.27
CA LEU A 143 2.81 -1.69 16.54
C LEU A 143 1.63 -2.04 17.45
N ASN A 144 1.88 -2.49 18.68
CA ASN A 144 0.82 -2.77 19.66
C ASN A 144 0.01 -1.52 20.07
N ARG A 145 0.53 -0.33 19.84
CA ARG A 145 -0.18 0.94 20.11
C ARG A 145 -1.05 1.42 18.95
N LEU A 146 -0.93 0.82 17.75
CA LEU A 146 -1.66 1.26 16.57
C LEU A 146 -3.19 1.34 16.77
N PRO A 147 -3.87 0.38 17.42
CA PRO A 147 -5.32 0.49 17.63
C PRO A 147 -5.71 1.75 18.42
N ILE A 148 -4.93 2.11 19.41
CA ILE A 148 -5.14 3.32 20.23
C ILE A 148 -4.95 4.57 19.36
N LEU A 149 -3.86 4.62 18.58
CA LEU A 149 -3.54 5.74 17.70
C LEU A 149 -4.60 5.93 16.61
N GLN A 150 -5.06 4.83 16.00
CA GLN A 150 -6.15 4.87 15.01
C GLN A 150 -7.45 5.40 15.63
N SER A 151 -7.80 4.94 16.84
CA SER A 151 -8.95 5.48 17.56
C SER A 151 -8.86 6.97 17.82
N GLN A 152 -7.66 7.49 18.12
CA GLN A 152 -7.44 8.93 18.29
C GLN A 152 -7.64 9.72 17.00
N VAL A 153 -7.20 9.17 15.85
CA VAL A 153 -7.45 9.78 14.53
C VAL A 153 -8.93 9.83 14.21
N LEU A 154 -9.67 8.74 14.46
CA LEU A 154 -11.11 8.68 14.20
C LEU A 154 -11.91 9.68 15.05
N LYS A 155 -11.45 10.02 16.25
CA LYS A 155 -12.05 11.08 17.08
C LYS A 155 -11.97 12.48 16.46
N LYS A 156 -11.10 12.70 15.46
CA LYS A 156 -10.97 13.98 14.75
C LYS A 156 -11.98 14.17 13.61
N LYS A 157 -13.00 13.31 13.52
CA LYS A 157 -14.02 13.34 12.44
C LYS A 157 -14.59 14.73 12.20
N LYS A 158 -15.01 15.45 13.25
CA LYS A 158 -15.58 16.80 13.13
C LYS A 158 -14.61 17.82 12.51
N LEU A 159 -13.31 17.73 12.82
CA LEU A 159 -12.30 18.58 12.22
C LEU A 159 -12.16 18.30 10.72
N VAL A 160 -12.10 17.02 10.35
CA VAL A 160 -11.99 16.60 8.95
C VAL A 160 -13.23 17.03 8.17
N GLU A 161 -14.43 16.88 8.76
CA GLU A 161 -15.71 17.32 8.18
C GLU A 161 -15.71 18.83 7.92
N ALA A 162 -15.28 19.64 8.88
CA ALA A 162 -15.19 21.09 8.71
C ALA A 162 -14.20 21.49 7.59
N ILE A 163 -13.07 20.79 7.47
CA ILE A 163 -12.12 21.00 6.37
C ILE A 163 -12.77 20.61 5.04
N ALA A 164 -13.45 19.47 4.97
CA ALA A 164 -14.12 19.02 3.76
C ALA A 164 -15.21 20.01 3.31
N GLN A 165 -16.03 20.50 4.24
CA GLN A 165 -17.04 21.54 3.96
C GLN A 165 -16.45 22.85 3.44
N ARG A 166 -15.26 23.23 3.90
CA ARG A 166 -14.57 24.43 3.42
C ARG A 166 -14.06 24.26 1.98
N HIS A 167 -13.68 23.06 1.60
CA HIS A 167 -12.96 22.78 0.34
C HIS A 167 -13.77 21.96 -0.68
N HIS A 168 -15.04 21.66 -0.43
CA HIS A 168 -15.87 20.83 -1.30
C HIS A 168 -16.16 21.44 -2.68
N HIS A 169 -15.99 22.77 -2.81
CA HIS A 169 -16.25 23.50 -4.05
C HIS A 169 -15.15 23.36 -5.10
N PHE A 170 -13.97 22.82 -4.73
CA PHE A 170 -12.89 22.60 -5.68
C PHE A 170 -13.23 21.47 -6.65
N GLY A 171 -13.03 21.71 -7.95
CA GLY A 171 -13.32 20.75 -9.02
C GLY A 171 -12.27 19.67 -9.21
N SER A 172 -11.08 19.82 -8.60
CA SER A 172 -10.03 18.80 -8.65
C SER A 172 -9.07 18.92 -7.46
N PHE A 173 -8.34 17.85 -7.18
CA PHE A 173 -7.41 17.77 -6.06
C PHE A 173 -6.06 17.17 -6.46
N LEU A 174 -4.98 17.74 -5.93
CA LEU A 174 -3.65 17.19 -6.02
C LEU A 174 -3.21 16.70 -4.62
N PHE A 175 -2.77 15.46 -4.53
CA PHE A 175 -2.24 14.87 -3.30
C PHE A 175 -0.74 14.74 -3.41
N LEU A 176 -0.01 15.31 -2.46
CA LEU A 176 1.45 15.33 -2.46
C LEU A 176 2.01 14.53 -1.29
N GLY A 177 2.96 13.67 -1.57
CA GLY A 177 3.70 12.93 -0.55
C GLY A 177 5.16 12.74 -0.95
N ARG A 178 6.00 12.47 0.03
CA ARG A 178 7.41 12.14 -0.19
C ARG A 178 7.77 10.85 0.51
N ASN A 179 8.66 10.05 -0.11
CA ASN A 179 9.11 8.78 0.45
C ASN A 179 7.89 7.86 0.72
N VAL A 180 7.79 7.28 1.91
CA VAL A 180 6.67 6.41 2.34
C VAL A 180 5.30 7.09 2.26
N ASN A 181 5.25 8.43 2.26
CA ASN A 181 4.00 9.18 2.10
C ASN A 181 3.56 9.38 0.64
N TYR A 182 4.42 9.12 -0.34
CA TYR A 182 4.01 9.17 -1.75
C TYR A 182 2.93 8.13 -2.08
N PRO A 183 3.09 6.85 -1.73
CA PRO A 183 1.99 5.89 -1.89
C PRO A 183 0.71 6.27 -1.13
N SER A 184 0.83 6.91 0.04
CA SER A 184 -0.33 7.41 0.78
C SER A 184 -1.03 8.56 0.05
N ALA A 185 -0.29 9.40 -0.66
CA ALA A 185 -0.87 10.44 -1.52
C ALA A 185 -1.64 9.83 -2.71
N LEU A 186 -1.08 8.79 -3.35
CA LEU A 186 -1.76 8.03 -4.41
C LEU A 186 -3.06 7.40 -3.88
N GLU A 187 -3.01 6.81 -2.70
CA GLU A 187 -4.19 6.19 -2.07
C GLU A 187 -5.26 7.23 -1.72
N GLY A 188 -4.86 8.39 -1.17
CA GLY A 188 -5.78 9.50 -0.89
C GLY A 188 -6.48 10.00 -2.15
N ALA A 189 -5.74 10.18 -3.25
CA ALA A 189 -6.28 10.56 -4.54
C ALA A 189 -7.25 9.50 -5.09
N LEU A 190 -6.90 8.21 -4.95
CA LEU A 190 -7.78 7.10 -5.35
C LEU A 190 -9.08 7.11 -4.54
N LYS A 191 -9.00 7.26 -3.22
CA LYS A 191 -10.19 7.28 -2.35
C LYS A 191 -11.11 8.45 -2.68
N LEU A 192 -10.56 9.63 -2.95
CA LEU A 192 -11.39 10.78 -3.33
C LEU A 192 -12.12 10.52 -4.65
N LYS A 193 -11.43 10.01 -5.67
CA LYS A 193 -12.05 9.63 -6.96
C LYS A 193 -13.18 8.62 -6.80
N GLU A 194 -12.95 7.56 -6.04
CA GLU A 194 -13.93 6.47 -5.86
C GLU A 194 -15.21 6.92 -5.17
N ILE A 195 -15.11 7.87 -4.23
CA ILE A 195 -16.24 8.26 -3.38
C ILE A 195 -16.97 9.48 -3.91
N SER A 196 -16.24 10.46 -4.46
CA SER A 196 -16.80 11.76 -4.84
C SER A 196 -16.93 11.94 -6.35
N TYR A 197 -16.28 11.10 -7.16
CA TYR A 197 -16.12 11.24 -8.62
C TYR A 197 -15.35 12.52 -9.04
N ILE A 198 -14.75 13.23 -8.07
CA ILE A 198 -13.93 14.40 -8.35
C ILE A 198 -12.55 13.94 -8.82
N PRO A 199 -12.02 14.51 -9.93
CA PRO A 199 -10.65 14.23 -10.36
C PRO A 199 -9.64 14.50 -9.25
N ALA A 200 -8.79 13.51 -8.97
CA ALA A 200 -7.74 13.64 -7.98
C ALA A 200 -6.50 12.87 -8.42
N GLU A 201 -5.33 13.45 -8.25
CA GLU A 201 -4.06 12.86 -8.65
C GLU A 201 -3.05 12.92 -7.50
N GLY A 202 -2.23 11.86 -7.41
CA GLY A 202 -1.17 11.77 -6.42
C GLY A 202 0.20 11.96 -7.06
N TYR A 203 1.05 12.80 -6.46
CA TYR A 203 2.40 13.04 -6.94
C TYR A 203 3.44 12.88 -5.85
N ALA A 204 4.62 12.41 -6.24
CA ALA A 204 5.80 12.61 -5.42
C ALA A 204 6.07 14.11 -5.31
N ALA A 205 6.17 14.65 -4.10
CA ALA A 205 6.22 16.11 -3.89
C ALA A 205 7.41 16.78 -4.63
N GLY A 206 8.51 16.06 -4.84
CA GLY A 206 9.65 16.55 -5.63
C GLY A 206 9.34 16.72 -7.11
N GLU A 207 8.42 15.91 -7.65
CA GLU A 207 8.05 15.93 -9.08
C GLU A 207 7.14 17.12 -9.45
N MET A 208 6.60 17.85 -8.47
CA MET A 208 5.79 19.04 -8.74
C MET A 208 6.51 20.05 -9.64
N LYS A 209 7.83 20.21 -9.48
CA LYS A 209 8.62 21.14 -10.29
C LYS A 209 8.86 20.69 -11.73
N HIS A 210 8.55 19.43 -12.03
CA HIS A 210 8.82 18.82 -13.33
C HIS A 210 7.56 18.71 -14.21
N GLY A 211 6.63 19.66 -14.07
CA GLY A 211 5.43 19.77 -14.89
C GLY A 211 4.14 20.00 -14.09
N PRO A 212 3.81 19.18 -13.08
CA PRO A 212 2.52 19.27 -12.37
C PRO A 212 2.24 20.63 -11.70
N ILE A 213 3.28 21.42 -11.40
CA ILE A 213 3.12 22.77 -10.87
C ILE A 213 2.29 23.67 -11.79
N ALA A 214 2.28 23.41 -13.10
CA ALA A 214 1.46 24.13 -14.07
C ALA A 214 -0.05 23.92 -13.86
N LEU A 215 -0.42 22.89 -13.11
CA LEU A 215 -1.82 22.60 -12.77
C LEU A 215 -2.33 23.39 -11.57
N ILE A 216 -1.48 24.12 -10.86
CA ILE A 216 -1.87 24.89 -9.66
C ILE A 216 -2.55 26.17 -10.08
N ASP A 217 -3.82 26.29 -9.73
CA ASP A 217 -4.68 27.44 -9.95
C ASP A 217 -5.66 27.61 -8.78
N GLU A 218 -6.56 28.57 -8.89
CA GLU A 218 -7.58 28.87 -7.89
C GLU A 218 -8.73 27.84 -7.82
N TYR A 219 -8.81 26.91 -8.77
CA TYR A 219 -9.86 25.88 -8.85
C TYR A 219 -9.43 24.52 -8.32
N ARG A 220 -8.19 24.38 -7.87
CA ARG A 220 -7.62 23.12 -7.38
C ARG A 220 -7.12 23.20 -5.96
N ALA A 221 -7.53 22.24 -5.17
CA ALA A 221 -6.99 22.07 -3.84
C ALA A 221 -5.73 21.18 -3.84
N VAL A 222 -4.76 21.53 -3.00
CA VAL A 222 -3.56 20.73 -2.79
C VAL A 222 -3.56 20.17 -1.37
N VAL A 223 -3.47 18.84 -1.27
CA VAL A 223 -3.39 18.12 0.00
C VAL A 223 -1.97 17.61 0.17
N CYS A 224 -1.23 18.12 1.14
CA CYS A 224 0.14 17.71 1.43
C CYS A 224 0.18 16.75 2.63
N ILE A 225 0.78 15.56 2.44
CA ILE A 225 1.06 14.62 3.53
C ILE A 225 2.47 14.90 4.03
N ALA A 226 2.56 15.75 5.06
CA ALA A 226 3.82 16.15 5.70
C ALA A 226 3.82 15.62 7.13
N VAL A 227 4.71 14.67 7.41
CA VAL A 227 4.95 14.15 8.76
C VAL A 227 6.34 14.57 9.22
N ALA A 228 6.50 14.83 10.50
CA ALA A 228 7.83 15.05 11.09
C ALA A 228 8.68 13.79 10.90
N SER A 229 9.89 13.96 10.37
CA SER A 229 10.89 12.91 10.16
C SER A 229 11.70 12.67 11.43
#